data_9fd067582317be0ed77fe2a2ce59a889
#
_entry.id   9fd067582317be0ed77fe2a2ce59a889
#
_cell.length_a   1.000
_cell.length_b   1.000
_cell.length_c   1.000
_cell.angle_alpha   90.00
_cell.angle_beta   90.00
_cell.angle_gamma   90.00
#
_symmetry.space_group_name_H-M   'P 1'
#
loop_
_entity.id
_entity.type
_entity.pdbx_description
1 polymer ?
#
loop_
_entity_poly.entity_id
_entity_poly.type
_entity_poly.pdbx_seq_one_letter_code
_entity_poly.pdbx_strand_id
1 'polypeptide(L)'
;MKGREAYEKHLKLIVQNLPEKPGCYQYLDEQGTVIYVGKAKNLKRRVSSYFLKENQTDKTRMLVSRISDLKYIVVETEWDAFLLENNLIKRYKPRYNILLKDDKTYPSICITREDYPRVFKTRKIIRNGSEYYGPFSHTGTLNGLLQIIAQAYKVRTCRLPLTEDAIKAGKYRECLEYHIKNCP
;
A
#
# COMPACT_ATOMS: atom_id res chain seq x y z
N MET A 1 -36.01 -2.99 14.70
CA MET A 1 -36.03 -1.59 14.24
C MET A 1 -35.41 -0.61 15.26
N LYS A 2 -35.63 -0.75 16.56
CA LYS A 2 -35.08 0.15 17.60
C LYS A 2 -33.53 0.22 17.65
N GLY A 3 -32.82 -0.83 17.28
CA GLY A 3 -31.34 -0.83 17.32
C GLY A 3 -30.69 0.05 16.25
N ARG A 4 -31.25 0.13 15.05
CA ARG A 4 -30.66 0.87 13.93
C ARG A 4 -30.70 2.40 14.13
N GLU A 5 -31.79 2.92 14.67
CA GLU A 5 -31.89 4.36 15.00
C GLU A 5 -30.87 4.76 16.07
N ALA A 6 -30.58 3.88 17.03
CA ALA A 6 -29.57 4.12 18.06
C ALA A 6 -28.16 4.18 17.45
N TYR A 7 -27.84 3.27 16.52
CA TYR A 7 -26.56 3.30 15.79
C TYR A 7 -26.41 4.54 14.92
N GLU A 8 -27.46 4.94 14.20
CA GLU A 8 -27.44 6.15 13.39
C GLU A 8 -27.21 7.42 14.22
N LYS A 9 -27.83 7.51 15.39
CA LYS A 9 -27.61 8.62 16.32
C LYS A 9 -26.17 8.62 16.88
N HIS A 10 -25.66 7.45 17.25
CA HIS A 10 -24.30 7.26 17.73
C HIS A 10 -23.27 7.65 16.66
N LEU A 11 -23.41 7.14 15.43
CA LEU A 11 -22.54 7.46 14.31
C LEU A 11 -22.55 8.95 13.97
N LYS A 12 -23.72 9.62 13.99
CA LYS A 12 -23.80 11.07 13.79
C LYS A 12 -22.99 11.85 14.81
N LEU A 13 -23.05 11.47 16.07
CA LEU A 13 -22.25 12.10 17.13
C LEU A 13 -20.75 11.93 16.90
N ILE A 14 -20.29 10.74 16.55
CA ILE A 14 -18.88 10.47 16.23
C ILE A 14 -18.44 11.33 15.04
N VAL A 15 -19.21 11.32 13.94
CA VAL A 15 -18.88 12.04 12.71
C VAL A 15 -18.79 13.55 12.93
N GLN A 16 -19.69 14.12 13.74
CA GLN A 16 -19.66 15.54 14.09
C GLN A 16 -18.39 15.95 14.84
N ASN A 17 -17.86 15.06 15.68
CA ASN A 17 -16.67 15.28 16.51
C ASN A 17 -15.35 14.82 15.87
N LEU A 18 -15.38 14.33 14.62
CA LEU A 18 -14.16 13.95 13.92
C LEU A 18 -13.25 15.15 13.68
N PRO A 19 -11.92 14.97 13.87
CA PRO A 19 -10.94 16.01 13.60
C PRO A 19 -10.77 16.24 12.09
N GLU A 20 -10.44 17.48 11.72
CA GLU A 20 -10.10 17.87 10.35
C GLU A 20 -8.60 17.65 10.06
N LYS A 21 -8.09 16.47 10.40
CA LYS A 21 -6.70 16.06 10.26
C LYS A 21 -6.57 14.81 9.41
N PRO A 22 -5.37 14.53 8.88
CA PRO A 22 -5.09 13.26 8.20
C PRO A 22 -5.25 12.08 9.16
N GLY A 23 -5.65 10.93 8.62
CA GLY A 23 -5.77 9.72 9.42
C GLY A 23 -6.40 8.56 8.69
N CYS A 24 -6.59 7.47 9.43
CA CYS A 24 -7.31 6.28 9.00
C CYS A 24 -8.59 6.10 9.80
N TYR A 25 -9.63 5.62 9.14
CA TYR A 25 -10.91 5.27 9.76
C TYR A 25 -11.25 3.82 9.48
N GLN A 26 -11.96 3.21 10.42
CA GLN A 26 -12.35 1.81 10.40
C GLN A 26 -13.86 1.74 10.66
N TYR A 27 -14.62 1.13 9.75
CA TYR A 27 -16.02 0.84 9.97
C TYR A 27 -16.19 -0.55 10.56
N LEU A 28 -16.99 -0.66 11.59
CA LEU A 28 -17.28 -1.90 12.29
C LEU A 28 -18.76 -2.27 12.14
N ASP A 29 -19.03 -3.57 12.09
CA ASP A 29 -20.40 -4.11 12.14
C ASP A 29 -20.90 -4.28 13.57
N GLU A 30 -22.12 -4.83 13.72
CA GLU A 30 -22.76 -5.07 15.01
C GLU A 30 -21.99 -6.05 15.91
N GLN A 31 -21.12 -6.90 15.33
CA GLN A 31 -20.26 -7.84 16.03
C GLN A 31 -18.90 -7.22 16.41
N GLY A 32 -18.68 -5.95 16.08
CA GLY A 32 -17.40 -5.27 16.33
C GLY A 32 -16.29 -5.68 15.34
N THR A 33 -16.65 -6.36 14.24
CA THR A 33 -15.69 -6.78 13.20
C THR A 33 -15.41 -5.61 12.28
N VAL A 34 -14.13 -5.37 11.96
CA VAL A 34 -13.72 -4.35 11.00
C VAL A 34 -14.11 -4.79 9.59
N ILE A 35 -15.10 -4.11 9.00
CA ILE A 35 -15.63 -4.42 7.67
C ILE A 35 -15.05 -3.55 6.56
N TYR A 36 -14.50 -2.38 6.90
CA TYR A 36 -13.85 -1.47 5.98
C TYR A 36 -12.79 -0.62 6.68
N VAL A 37 -11.68 -0.37 6.01
CA VAL A 37 -10.63 0.57 6.43
C VAL A 37 -10.41 1.57 5.30
N GLY A 38 -10.22 2.84 5.63
CA GLY A 38 -9.93 3.87 4.66
C GLY A 38 -9.02 4.95 5.22
N LYS A 39 -8.25 5.59 4.35
CA LYS A 39 -7.45 6.77 4.67
C LYS A 39 -8.18 8.05 4.32
N ALA A 40 -7.83 9.13 4.99
CA ALA A 40 -8.33 10.47 4.71
C ALA A 40 -7.22 11.51 4.89
N LYS A 41 -7.23 12.53 4.03
CA LYS A 41 -6.50 13.77 4.22
C LYS A 41 -7.19 14.65 5.29
N ASN A 42 -8.51 14.56 5.35
CA ASN A 42 -9.37 15.18 6.34
C ASN A 42 -10.42 14.14 6.74
N LEU A 43 -10.29 13.60 7.95
CA LEU A 43 -11.16 12.54 8.48
C LEU A 43 -12.63 12.96 8.49
N LYS A 44 -12.93 14.16 9.02
CA LYS A 44 -14.31 14.67 9.12
C LYS A 44 -14.97 14.75 7.74
N ARG A 45 -14.32 15.42 6.79
CA ARG A 45 -14.85 15.57 5.42
C ARG A 45 -15.05 14.23 4.72
N ARG A 46 -14.06 13.34 4.82
CA ARG A 46 -14.10 12.03 4.16
C ARG A 46 -15.16 11.12 4.73
N VAL A 47 -15.23 10.99 6.05
CA VAL A 47 -16.20 10.12 6.71
C VAL A 47 -17.62 10.65 6.51
N SER A 48 -17.84 11.97 6.66
CA SER A 48 -19.16 12.57 6.40
C SER A 48 -19.68 12.27 5.00
N SER A 49 -18.83 12.21 3.98
CA SER A 49 -19.24 11.94 2.60
C SER A 49 -19.90 10.57 2.40
N TYR A 50 -19.65 9.60 3.26
CA TYR A 50 -20.31 8.29 3.21
C TYR A 50 -21.78 8.33 3.65
N PHE A 51 -22.15 9.31 4.48
CA PHE A 51 -23.51 9.44 5.03
C PHE A 51 -24.38 10.44 4.24
N LEU A 52 -23.82 11.11 3.23
CA LEU A 52 -24.56 11.92 2.29
C LEU A 52 -25.28 11.00 1.29
N LYS A 53 -26.60 11.16 1.16
CA LYS A 53 -27.45 10.28 0.32
C LYS A 53 -27.25 10.46 -1.19
N GLU A 54 -26.64 11.56 -1.62
CA GLU A 54 -26.45 11.89 -3.02
C GLU A 54 -25.24 11.13 -3.59
N ASN A 55 -25.46 10.44 -4.73
CA ASN A 55 -24.44 9.76 -5.52
C ASN A 55 -23.71 8.55 -4.88
N GLN A 56 -24.36 7.82 -4.00
CA GLN A 56 -23.79 6.57 -3.48
C GLN A 56 -23.94 5.42 -4.49
N THR A 57 -22.85 4.72 -4.76
CA THR A 57 -22.88 3.44 -5.49
C THR A 57 -23.59 2.37 -4.65
N ASP A 58 -24.15 1.34 -5.30
CA ASP A 58 -24.80 0.22 -4.59
C ASP A 58 -23.89 -0.42 -3.55
N LYS A 59 -22.59 -0.53 -3.87
CA LYS A 59 -21.57 -1.04 -2.96
C LYS A 59 -21.41 -0.15 -1.73
N THR A 60 -21.40 1.16 -1.89
CA THR A 60 -21.31 2.11 -0.78
C THR A 60 -22.57 2.06 0.09
N ARG A 61 -23.74 1.95 -0.52
CA ARG A 61 -25.01 1.77 0.21
C ARG A 61 -25.01 0.48 1.04
N MET A 62 -24.53 -0.64 0.47
CA MET A 62 -24.37 -1.90 1.21
C MET A 62 -23.40 -1.76 2.38
N LEU A 63 -22.26 -1.10 2.18
CA LEU A 63 -21.31 -0.85 3.26
C LEU A 63 -21.97 -0.02 4.38
N VAL A 64 -22.54 1.15 4.04
CA VAL A 64 -23.17 2.06 5.01
C VAL A 64 -24.27 1.38 5.78
N SER A 65 -25.06 0.50 5.14
CA SER A 65 -26.14 -0.25 5.82
C SER A 65 -25.63 -1.24 6.88
N ARG A 66 -24.34 -1.58 6.88
CA ARG A 66 -23.71 -2.53 7.81
C ARG A 66 -22.87 -1.88 8.88
N ILE A 67 -22.66 -0.56 8.80
CA ILE A 67 -21.87 0.17 9.80
C ILE A 67 -22.67 0.33 11.08
N SER A 68 -22.12 -0.12 12.18
CA SER A 68 -22.66 0.05 13.54
C SER A 68 -21.77 0.93 14.39
N ASP A 69 -20.47 0.97 14.11
CA ASP A 69 -19.49 1.78 14.84
C ASP A 69 -18.36 2.28 13.93
N LEU A 70 -17.65 3.30 14.39
CA LEU A 70 -16.53 3.95 13.71
C LEU A 70 -15.37 4.14 14.68
N LYS A 71 -14.20 3.65 14.32
CA LYS A 71 -12.92 3.97 14.97
C LYS A 71 -12.05 4.78 14.02
N TYR A 72 -11.22 5.67 14.56
CA TYR A 72 -10.28 6.44 13.76
C TYR A 72 -8.95 6.62 14.49
N ILE A 73 -7.90 6.85 13.72
CA ILE A 73 -6.55 7.13 14.18
C ILE A 73 -6.07 8.36 13.42
N VAL A 74 -5.71 9.40 14.15
CA VAL A 74 -5.12 10.63 13.59
C VAL A 74 -3.63 10.41 13.39
N VAL A 75 -3.09 10.89 12.30
CA VAL A 75 -1.66 10.89 11.99
C VAL A 75 -1.22 12.29 11.55
N GLU A 76 0.09 12.52 11.46
CA GLU A 76 0.61 13.82 11.11
C GLU A 76 0.55 14.11 9.62
N THR A 77 0.80 13.10 8.78
CA THR A 77 0.88 13.27 7.33
C THR A 77 -0.06 12.34 6.56
N GLU A 78 -0.37 12.70 5.31
CA GLU A 78 -1.11 11.83 4.40
C GLU A 78 -0.34 10.53 4.10
N TRP A 79 0.99 10.59 4.16
CA TRP A 79 1.85 9.43 3.96
C TRP A 79 1.72 8.42 5.11
N ASP A 80 1.69 8.91 6.34
CA ASP A 80 1.45 8.07 7.51
C ASP A 80 0.07 7.42 7.45
N ALA A 81 -0.96 8.21 7.04
CA ALA A 81 -2.30 7.66 6.82
C ALA A 81 -2.30 6.53 5.79
N PHE A 82 -1.52 6.67 4.70
CA PHE A 82 -1.38 5.66 3.67
C PHE A 82 -0.71 4.38 4.19
N LEU A 83 0.40 4.50 4.92
CA LEU A 83 1.09 3.35 5.51
C LEU A 83 0.22 2.64 6.54
N LEU A 84 -0.48 3.41 7.36
CA LEU A 84 -1.38 2.88 8.38
C LEU A 84 -2.57 2.14 7.76
N GLU A 85 -3.21 2.71 6.73
CA GLU A 85 -4.30 2.05 5.98
C GLU A 85 -3.86 0.68 5.45
N ASN A 86 -2.69 0.62 4.81
CA ASN A 86 -2.14 -0.62 4.26
C ASN A 86 -1.92 -1.69 5.34
N ASN A 87 -1.35 -1.29 6.48
CA ASN A 87 -1.12 -2.19 7.62
C ASN A 87 -2.43 -2.69 8.24
N LEU A 88 -3.41 -1.79 8.42
CA LEU A 88 -4.72 -2.15 8.97
C LEU A 88 -5.49 -3.10 8.03
N ILE A 89 -5.44 -2.87 6.71
CA ILE A 89 -6.07 -3.76 5.73
C ILE A 89 -5.42 -5.14 5.74
N LYS A 90 -4.08 -5.23 5.80
CA LYS A 90 -3.37 -6.51 5.91
C LYS A 90 -3.72 -7.26 7.20
N ARG A 91 -3.86 -6.53 8.31
CA ARG A 91 -4.18 -7.08 9.62
C ARG A 91 -5.61 -7.60 9.70
N TYR A 92 -6.58 -6.78 9.30
CA TYR A 92 -8.01 -7.08 9.49
C TYR A 92 -8.66 -7.77 8.28
N LYS A 93 -8.05 -7.70 7.08
CA LYS A 93 -8.58 -8.23 5.82
C LYS A 93 -10.07 -7.90 5.62
N PRO A 94 -10.46 -6.61 5.67
CA PRO A 94 -11.87 -6.22 5.74
C PRO A 94 -12.60 -6.57 4.45
N ARG A 95 -13.84 -7.06 4.59
CA ARG A 95 -14.64 -7.58 3.46
C ARG A 95 -14.83 -6.57 2.33
N TYR A 96 -14.96 -5.28 2.64
CA TYR A 96 -15.26 -4.25 1.66
C TYR A 96 -14.03 -3.56 1.05
N ASN A 97 -12.81 -3.90 1.48
CA ASN A 97 -11.57 -3.38 0.88
C ASN A 97 -11.10 -4.25 -0.31
N ILE A 98 -11.95 -4.46 -1.31
CA ILE A 98 -11.71 -5.42 -2.42
C ILE A 98 -10.41 -5.15 -3.17
N LEU A 99 -10.03 -3.87 -3.36
CA LEU A 99 -8.84 -3.50 -4.14
C LEU A 99 -7.50 -3.85 -3.47
N LEU A 100 -7.51 -4.11 -2.16
CA LEU A 100 -6.31 -4.46 -1.40
C LEU A 100 -6.35 -5.89 -0.86
N LYS A 101 -7.46 -6.65 -1.08
CA LYS A 101 -7.53 -8.09 -0.80
C LYS A 101 -6.75 -8.93 -1.80
N ASP A 102 -6.76 -8.57 -3.06
CA ASP A 102 -5.81 -9.12 -4.01
C ASP A 102 -4.45 -8.59 -3.63
N ASP A 103 -3.49 -9.42 -3.38
CA ASP A 103 -2.07 -9.23 -3.05
C ASP A 103 -1.32 -8.10 -3.80
N LYS A 104 -2.06 -7.09 -4.26
CA LYS A 104 -1.57 -5.86 -4.87
C LYS A 104 -0.99 -4.95 -3.79
N THR A 105 0.03 -5.46 -3.14
CA THR A 105 0.93 -4.64 -2.34
C THR A 105 1.52 -3.57 -3.24
N TYR A 106 1.61 -2.36 -2.71
CA TYR A 106 2.35 -1.31 -3.40
C TYR A 106 3.79 -1.77 -3.65
N PRO A 107 4.38 -1.43 -4.82
CA PRO A 107 5.72 -1.88 -5.14
C PRO A 107 6.76 -1.26 -4.22
N SER A 108 7.79 -2.02 -3.94
CA SER A 108 9.01 -1.60 -3.24
C SER A 108 10.22 -1.76 -4.17
N ILE A 109 11.29 -1.06 -3.90
CA ILE A 109 12.60 -1.34 -4.49
C ILE A 109 13.21 -2.49 -3.70
N CYS A 110 13.73 -3.47 -4.40
CA CYS A 110 14.52 -4.56 -3.82
C CYS A 110 15.97 -4.41 -4.28
N ILE A 111 16.90 -4.48 -3.33
CA ILE A 111 18.34 -4.63 -3.56
C ILE A 111 18.69 -6.06 -3.14
N THR A 112 19.11 -6.89 -4.10
CA THR A 112 19.42 -8.30 -3.81
C THR A 112 20.74 -8.44 -3.07
N ARG A 113 20.79 -9.42 -2.15
CA ARG A 113 22.02 -9.81 -1.46
C ARG A 113 22.69 -10.94 -2.25
N GLU A 114 23.50 -10.56 -3.23
CA GLU A 114 24.29 -11.45 -4.07
C GLU A 114 25.60 -10.76 -4.47
N ASP A 115 26.60 -11.46 -4.98
CA ASP A 115 27.93 -10.91 -5.30
C ASP A 115 27.85 -9.72 -6.27
N TYR A 116 26.91 -9.78 -7.20
CA TYR A 116 26.57 -8.70 -8.13
C TYR A 116 25.12 -8.27 -7.90
N PRO A 117 24.86 -7.29 -7.00
CA PRO A 117 23.50 -6.90 -6.61
C PRO A 117 22.66 -6.40 -7.78
N ARG A 118 21.37 -6.71 -7.75
CA ARG A 118 20.36 -6.15 -8.66
C ARG A 118 19.46 -5.19 -7.91
N VAL A 119 19.03 -4.16 -8.61
CA VAL A 119 18.03 -3.21 -8.10
C VAL A 119 16.82 -3.24 -9.00
N PHE A 120 15.66 -3.62 -8.46
CA PHE A 120 14.42 -3.71 -9.24
C PHE A 120 13.18 -3.48 -8.38
N LYS A 121 12.05 -3.18 -9.04
CA LYS A 121 10.76 -3.08 -8.37
C LYS A 121 10.15 -4.46 -8.12
N THR A 122 9.61 -4.65 -6.93
CA THR A 122 8.89 -5.87 -6.56
C THR A 122 7.70 -5.57 -5.67
N ARG A 123 6.70 -6.44 -5.69
CA ARG A 123 5.58 -6.43 -4.74
C ARG A 123 5.69 -7.55 -3.71
N LYS A 124 6.64 -8.48 -3.91
CA LYS A 124 6.89 -9.58 -2.98
C LYS A 124 8.09 -9.25 -2.11
N ILE A 125 7.96 -9.41 -0.82
CA ILE A 125 9.07 -9.34 0.14
C ILE A 125 9.46 -10.78 0.47
N ILE A 126 10.68 -11.16 0.15
CA ILE A 126 11.24 -12.49 0.40
C ILE A 126 12.32 -12.35 1.49
N ARG A 127 12.25 -13.18 2.51
CA ARG A 127 13.25 -13.18 3.60
C ARG A 127 14.50 -13.99 3.19
N ASN A 128 15.30 -13.41 2.30
CA ASN A 128 16.54 -13.99 1.78
C ASN A 128 17.76 -13.09 2.03
N GLY A 129 17.62 -12.12 2.94
CA GLY A 129 18.69 -11.16 3.24
C GLY A 129 18.72 -9.95 2.29
N SER A 130 17.88 -9.89 1.23
CA SER A 130 17.75 -8.71 0.37
C SER A 130 17.12 -7.55 1.13
N GLU A 131 17.49 -6.33 0.75
CA GLU A 131 16.96 -5.10 1.32
C GLU A 131 15.75 -4.60 0.52
N TYR A 132 14.77 -4.02 1.23
CA TYR A 132 13.53 -3.54 0.63
C TYR A 132 13.23 -2.12 1.08
N TYR A 133 13.04 -1.22 0.12
CA TYR A 133 12.73 0.20 0.34
C TYR A 133 11.34 0.52 -0.22
N GLY A 134 10.51 1.17 0.56
CA GLY A 134 9.13 1.50 0.21
C GLY A 134 8.14 1.10 1.30
N PRO A 135 6.86 1.03 1.02
CA PRO A 135 6.19 0.94 -0.29
C PRO A 135 6.00 2.30 -1.00
N PHE A 136 5.98 2.30 -2.34
CA PHE A 136 5.76 3.49 -3.16
C PHE A 136 4.31 3.55 -3.67
N SER A 137 3.62 4.66 -3.41
CA SER A 137 2.23 4.85 -3.87
C SER A 137 2.12 5.13 -5.37
N HIS A 138 3.14 5.76 -5.96
CA HIS A 138 3.17 6.14 -7.37
C HIS A 138 4.22 5.37 -8.14
N THR A 139 3.77 4.51 -9.06
CA THR A 139 4.66 3.70 -9.91
C THR A 139 5.53 4.55 -10.84
N GLY A 140 5.03 5.72 -11.28
CA GLY A 140 5.80 6.66 -12.09
C GLY A 140 7.03 7.19 -11.36
N THR A 141 6.87 7.67 -10.14
CA THR A 141 7.97 8.12 -9.27
C THR A 141 8.98 7.01 -9.02
N LEU A 142 8.49 5.79 -8.75
CA LEU A 142 9.34 4.62 -8.55
C LEU A 142 10.16 4.27 -9.79
N ASN A 143 9.56 4.28 -10.98
CA ASN A 143 10.28 4.03 -12.22
C ASN A 143 11.34 5.11 -12.50
N GLY A 144 11.01 6.39 -12.27
CA GLY A 144 11.97 7.49 -12.40
C GLY A 144 13.16 7.33 -11.47
N LEU A 145 12.92 6.96 -10.20
CA LEU A 145 13.99 6.70 -9.24
C LEU A 145 14.88 5.54 -9.68
N LEU A 146 14.29 4.44 -10.17
CA LEU A 146 15.07 3.30 -10.69
C LEU A 146 15.91 3.67 -11.91
N GLN A 147 15.42 4.55 -12.79
CA GLN A 147 16.21 5.05 -13.91
C GLN A 147 17.40 5.88 -13.44
N ILE A 148 17.22 6.76 -12.46
CA ILE A 148 18.31 7.56 -11.89
C ILE A 148 19.37 6.65 -11.25
N ILE A 149 18.92 5.65 -10.47
CA ILE A 149 19.82 4.66 -9.85
C ILE A 149 20.60 3.90 -10.92
N ALA A 150 19.94 3.42 -11.97
CA ALA A 150 20.59 2.67 -13.05
C ALA A 150 21.65 3.52 -13.78
N GLN A 151 21.37 4.80 -14.04
CA GLN A 151 22.31 5.72 -14.69
C GLN A 151 23.49 6.08 -13.79
N ALA A 152 23.24 6.32 -12.50
CA ALA A 152 24.28 6.75 -11.56
C ALA A 152 25.23 5.60 -11.17
N TYR A 153 24.70 4.40 -10.98
CA TYR A 153 25.45 3.26 -10.43
C TYR A 153 25.68 2.12 -11.43
N LYS A 154 25.18 2.24 -12.67
CA LYS A 154 25.32 1.22 -13.74
C LYS A 154 24.93 -0.19 -13.26
N VAL A 155 23.80 -0.31 -12.54
CA VAL A 155 23.40 -1.57 -11.92
C VAL A 155 22.94 -2.56 -12.97
N ARG A 156 23.38 -3.79 -12.87
CA ARG A 156 22.99 -4.84 -13.83
C ARG A 156 21.47 -5.08 -13.86
N THR A 157 20.95 -5.34 -15.05
CA THR A 157 19.53 -5.62 -15.28
C THR A 157 19.22 -7.11 -15.52
N CYS A 158 20.23 -7.90 -15.84
CA CYS A 158 20.12 -9.33 -16.13
C CYS A 158 19.73 -10.15 -14.88
N ARG A 159 19.09 -11.30 -15.09
CA ARG A 159 18.69 -12.23 -14.02
C ARG A 159 19.63 -13.44 -13.89
N LEU A 160 20.77 -13.40 -14.55
CA LEU A 160 21.73 -14.49 -14.47
C LEU A 160 22.29 -14.63 -13.05
N PRO A 161 22.45 -15.84 -12.51
CA PRO A 161 23.11 -16.06 -11.22
C PRO A 161 24.63 -15.88 -11.39
N LEU A 162 25.07 -14.60 -11.39
CA LEU A 162 26.47 -14.26 -11.50
C LEU A 162 27.14 -14.49 -10.15
N THR A 163 28.02 -15.49 -10.10
CA THR A 163 28.98 -15.72 -9.01
C THR A 163 30.39 -15.59 -9.55
N GLU A 164 31.35 -15.30 -8.70
CA GLU A 164 32.75 -15.22 -9.13
C GLU A 164 33.21 -16.48 -9.85
N ASP A 165 32.83 -17.66 -9.36
CA ASP A 165 33.20 -18.94 -9.97
C ASP A 165 32.57 -19.13 -11.35
N ALA A 166 31.33 -18.70 -11.52
CA ALA A 166 30.63 -18.79 -12.82
C ALA A 166 31.25 -17.85 -13.86
N ILE A 167 31.72 -16.68 -13.42
CA ILE A 167 32.42 -15.72 -14.29
C ILE A 167 33.82 -16.26 -14.65
N LYS A 168 34.59 -16.73 -13.69
CA LYS A 168 35.94 -17.34 -13.93
C LYS A 168 35.86 -18.56 -14.86
N ALA A 169 34.79 -19.34 -14.76
CA ALA A 169 34.54 -20.50 -15.63
C ALA A 169 34.03 -20.12 -17.04
N GLY A 170 33.83 -18.83 -17.34
CA GLY A 170 33.33 -18.40 -18.65
C GLY A 170 31.89 -18.85 -18.95
N LYS A 171 31.06 -19.14 -17.94
CA LYS A 171 29.73 -19.71 -18.08
C LYS A 171 28.75 -18.83 -18.85
N TYR A 172 28.92 -17.51 -18.79
CA TYR A 172 28.07 -16.56 -19.41
C TYR A 172 28.80 -15.68 -20.42
N ARG A 173 28.13 -15.37 -21.54
CA ARG A 173 28.65 -14.43 -22.54
C ARG A 173 28.29 -13.01 -22.15
N GLU A 174 29.17 -12.07 -22.48
CA GLU A 174 28.89 -10.64 -22.34
C GLU A 174 27.66 -10.26 -23.16
N CYS A 175 26.79 -9.43 -22.56
CA CYS A 175 25.55 -8.98 -23.19
C CYS A 175 25.67 -7.55 -23.72
N LEU A 176 24.67 -7.10 -24.47
CA LEU A 176 24.66 -5.75 -25.05
C LEU A 176 24.84 -4.66 -23.98
N GLU A 177 24.20 -4.80 -22.81
CA GLU A 177 24.30 -3.81 -21.72
C GLU A 177 25.74 -3.66 -21.20
N TYR A 178 26.53 -4.73 -21.21
CA TYR A 178 27.95 -4.69 -20.89
C TYR A 178 28.73 -3.92 -21.97
N HIS A 179 28.52 -4.22 -23.26
CA HIS A 179 29.22 -3.55 -24.37
C HIS A 179 28.94 -2.05 -24.47
N ILE A 180 27.71 -1.63 -24.14
CA ILE A 180 27.34 -0.19 -24.10
C ILE A 180 27.64 0.48 -22.75
N LYS A 181 28.36 -0.22 -21.85
CA LYS A 181 28.81 0.28 -20.55
C LYS A 181 27.67 0.70 -19.60
N ASN A 182 26.50 0.08 -19.70
CA ASN A 182 25.37 0.22 -18.78
C ASN A 182 25.41 -0.82 -17.65
N CYS A 183 26.32 -1.78 -17.71
CA CYS A 183 26.57 -2.82 -16.72
C CYS A 183 28.07 -2.87 -16.39
N PRO A 184 28.45 -3.02 -15.11
CA PRO A 184 29.87 -3.17 -14.70
C PRO A 184 30.52 -4.46 -15.23
#